data_a955926238783099b682b72ed13564f3
#
_entry.id   a955926238783099b682b72ed13564f3
#
_cell.length_a   1.000
_cell.length_b   1.000
_cell.length_c   1.000
_cell.angle_alpha   90.00
_cell.angle_beta   90.00
_cell.angle_gamma   90.00
#
_symmetry.space_group_name_H-M   'P 1'
#
loop_
_entity.id
_entity.type
_entity.pdbx_description
1 polymer ?
#
loop_
_entity_poly.entity_id
_entity_poly.type
_entity_poly.pdbx_seq_one_letter_code
_entity_poly.pdbx_strand_id
1 'polypeptide(L)'
;MGPDTSKRRKASDFPQELLDLFHLYVHGEIDRRGFFSGARKFAVGGLTVAGLFEALQPNFAWAEQVPKDDARLKTERVTVPSPQGNGTVGGYLVRPANAAGKLPGILVVHENRGLNPYIEDVARRLGLLGYMAFAPDGTSTVGGYPGDEEKATALFRTVDSAKMTQDFFAAARWLKARPDCTGKIGAVGFCYGGGIVNKLAVELGPDLAAGVAFYGAQPTAPEDIAKIKAPLLLHYAALDAGITGRWPAYETALKAAGATATGYVYEGANHGFHNDTTPRYDEAAAKLAWQRTVDFFNKYVKG
;
A
#
# COMPACT_ATOMS: atom_id res chain seq x y z
N MET A 1 0.74 10.75 25.17
CA MET A 1 0.38 11.97 24.44
C MET A 1 0.72 11.70 22.98
N GLY A 2 -0.25 11.69 22.08
CA GLY A 2 0.02 11.55 20.65
C GLY A 2 0.79 12.77 20.12
N PRO A 3 1.48 12.66 18.97
CA PRO A 3 2.20 13.76 18.38
C PRO A 3 1.25 14.94 18.09
N ASP A 4 1.74 16.16 18.33
CA ASP A 4 1.00 17.39 18.02
C ASP A 4 0.84 17.50 16.48
N THR A 5 -0.36 17.17 16.00
CA THR A 5 -0.70 17.23 14.58
C THR A 5 -1.10 18.64 14.11
N SER A 6 -1.15 19.64 15.01
CA SER A 6 -1.55 21.02 14.68
C SER A 6 -0.58 21.71 13.70
N LYS A 7 0.65 21.24 13.60
CA LYS A 7 1.70 21.74 12.68
C LYS A 7 1.83 20.92 11.39
N ARG A 8 0.95 19.94 11.16
CA ARG A 8 1.01 19.10 9.97
C ARG A 8 0.57 19.90 8.74
N ARG A 9 1.47 20.02 7.78
CA ARG A 9 1.14 20.57 6.46
C ARG A 9 0.21 19.61 5.72
N LYS A 10 -0.73 20.18 4.97
CA LYS A 10 -1.70 19.45 4.14
C LYS A 10 -1.39 19.70 2.66
N ALA A 11 -1.98 18.90 1.77
CA ALA A 11 -1.86 19.11 0.33
C ALA A 11 -2.26 20.54 -0.09
N SER A 12 -3.32 21.08 0.54
CA SER A 12 -3.78 22.46 0.30
C SER A 12 -2.77 23.58 0.64
N ASP A 13 -1.72 23.26 1.39
CA ASP A 13 -0.67 24.21 1.73
C ASP A 13 0.40 24.33 0.63
N PHE A 14 0.26 23.54 -0.44
CA PHE A 14 1.18 23.50 -1.57
C PHE A 14 0.44 23.70 -2.88
N PRO A 15 1.04 24.38 -3.88
CA PRO A 15 0.52 24.39 -5.24
C PRO A 15 0.42 22.97 -5.80
N GLN A 16 -0.67 22.63 -6.49
CA GLN A 16 -0.85 21.30 -7.08
C GLN A 16 0.31 20.90 -8.00
N GLU A 17 0.82 21.84 -8.81
CA GLU A 17 1.98 21.61 -9.67
C GLU A 17 3.24 21.16 -8.89
N LEU A 18 3.42 21.60 -7.64
CA LEU A 18 4.54 21.13 -6.79
C LEU A 18 4.28 19.71 -6.30
N LEU A 19 3.04 19.38 -5.97
CA LEU A 19 2.65 18.01 -5.58
C LEU A 19 2.80 17.04 -6.76
N ASP A 20 2.45 17.48 -7.97
CA ASP A 20 2.61 16.70 -9.21
C ASP A 20 4.11 16.49 -9.51
N LEU A 21 4.93 17.52 -9.36
CA LEU A 21 6.38 17.41 -9.51
C LEU A 21 6.98 16.44 -8.48
N PHE A 22 6.50 16.49 -7.23
CA PHE A 22 6.91 15.56 -6.19
C PHE A 22 6.43 14.13 -6.48
N HIS A 23 5.26 13.98 -7.07
CA HIS A 23 4.75 12.69 -7.53
C HIS A 23 5.71 12.05 -8.57
N LEU A 24 6.13 12.80 -9.60
CA LEU A 24 7.11 12.34 -10.59
C LEU A 24 8.43 11.90 -9.92
N TYR A 25 8.90 12.66 -8.92
CA TYR A 25 10.09 12.31 -8.16
C TYR A 25 9.91 11.01 -7.36
N VAL A 26 8.79 10.87 -6.64
CA VAL A 26 8.48 9.68 -5.82
C VAL A 26 8.39 8.42 -6.69
N HIS A 27 7.85 8.53 -7.90
CA HIS A 27 7.78 7.43 -8.87
C HIS A 27 9.06 7.24 -9.66
N GLY A 28 10.01 8.19 -9.54
CA GLY A 28 11.31 8.11 -10.17
C GLY A 28 11.33 8.40 -11.65
N GLU A 29 10.32 9.09 -12.13
CA GLU A 29 10.27 9.64 -13.48
C GLU A 29 11.24 10.81 -13.63
N ILE A 30 11.52 11.51 -12.52
CA ILE A 30 12.59 12.49 -12.40
C ILE A 30 13.47 12.15 -11.18
N ASP A 31 14.74 12.54 -11.24
CA ASP A 31 15.67 12.46 -10.11
C ASP A 31 15.51 13.67 -9.17
N ARG A 32 16.25 13.66 -8.04
CA ARG A 32 16.27 14.76 -7.09
C ARG A 32 16.67 16.10 -7.73
N ARG A 33 17.61 16.07 -8.68
CA ARG A 33 18.05 17.29 -9.39
C ARG A 33 16.91 17.84 -10.25
N GLY A 34 16.18 16.99 -10.94
CA GLY A 34 14.98 17.34 -11.71
C GLY A 34 13.91 17.98 -10.82
N PHE A 35 13.62 17.36 -9.66
CA PHE A 35 12.72 17.97 -8.68
C PHE A 35 13.21 19.34 -8.22
N PHE A 36 14.47 19.47 -7.79
CA PHE A 36 15.03 20.72 -7.32
C PHE A 36 15.00 21.82 -8.40
N SER A 37 15.26 21.47 -9.65
CA SER A 37 15.17 22.39 -10.78
C SER A 37 13.75 22.90 -11.01
N GLY A 38 12.76 21.97 -11.07
CA GLY A 38 11.34 22.31 -11.29
C GLY A 38 10.71 23.07 -10.12
N ALA A 39 11.15 22.78 -8.88
CA ALA A 39 10.60 23.40 -7.67
C ALA A 39 11.08 24.83 -7.42
N ARG A 40 12.08 25.34 -8.16
CA ARG A 40 12.62 26.72 -7.97
C ARG A 40 11.54 27.80 -8.05
N LYS A 41 10.59 27.68 -8.95
CA LYS A 41 9.50 28.66 -9.13
C LYS A 41 8.58 28.79 -7.92
N PHE A 42 8.58 27.79 -7.01
CA PHE A 42 7.79 27.78 -5.79
C PHE A 42 8.57 28.25 -4.55
N ALA A 43 9.87 28.45 -4.68
CA ALA A 43 10.73 28.93 -3.60
C ALA A 43 10.65 30.47 -3.47
N VAL A 44 9.52 30.96 -2.95
CA VAL A 44 9.21 32.38 -2.78
C VAL A 44 8.93 32.71 -1.31
N GLY A 45 9.02 34.00 -0.93
CA GLY A 45 8.63 34.45 0.42
C GLY A 45 9.45 33.84 1.56
N GLY A 46 10.76 33.58 1.34
CA GLY A 46 11.64 32.96 2.34
C GLY A 46 11.64 31.43 2.36
N LEU A 47 10.84 30.80 1.53
CA LEU A 47 10.89 29.35 1.32
C LEU A 47 12.09 28.98 0.45
N THR A 48 12.81 27.92 0.83
CA THR A 48 13.87 27.32 0.00
C THR A 48 13.38 26.04 -0.67
N VAL A 49 13.97 25.66 -1.81
CA VAL A 49 13.64 24.38 -2.46
C VAL A 49 13.91 23.21 -1.53
N ALA A 50 14.99 23.27 -0.74
CA ALA A 50 15.29 22.25 0.26
C ALA A 50 14.20 22.14 1.34
N GLY A 51 13.72 23.29 1.84
CA GLY A 51 12.62 23.32 2.82
C GLY A 51 11.29 22.82 2.25
N LEU A 52 11.00 23.07 0.97
CA LEU A 52 9.85 22.50 0.28
C LEU A 52 9.98 20.98 0.14
N PHE A 53 11.18 20.50 -0.24
CA PHE A 53 11.46 19.07 -0.36
C PHE A 53 11.27 18.35 0.98
N GLU A 54 11.88 18.86 2.06
CA GLU A 54 11.73 18.37 3.43
C GLU A 54 10.26 18.31 3.88
N ALA A 55 9.51 19.38 3.59
CA ALA A 55 8.11 19.49 3.96
C ALA A 55 7.20 18.46 3.26
N LEU A 56 7.63 17.91 2.12
CA LEU A 56 6.90 16.89 1.36
C LEU A 56 7.31 15.46 1.75
N GLN A 57 8.41 15.29 2.52
CA GLN A 57 8.86 13.98 2.96
C GLN A 57 7.91 13.37 4.02
N PRO A 58 7.84 12.03 4.11
CA PRO A 58 7.10 11.36 5.17
C PRO A 58 7.63 11.70 6.56
N ASN A 59 6.70 11.89 7.49
CA ASN A 59 7.00 11.96 8.92
C ASN A 59 6.28 10.81 9.63
N PHE A 60 6.99 9.73 9.88
CA PHE A 60 6.42 8.52 10.45
C PHE A 60 5.93 8.69 11.90
N ALA A 61 6.46 9.67 12.65
CA ALA A 61 5.98 9.95 14.00
C ALA A 61 4.54 10.50 14.02
N TRP A 62 4.07 11.08 12.92
CA TRP A 62 2.69 11.59 12.83
C TRP A 62 1.64 10.50 12.60
N ALA A 63 2.06 9.35 12.10
CA ALA A 63 1.18 8.36 11.53
C ALA A 63 1.10 7.06 12.34
N GLU A 64 1.85 6.92 13.42
CA GLU A 64 1.75 5.74 14.27
C GLU A 64 0.42 5.76 15.04
N GLN A 65 -0.61 5.10 14.49
CA GLN A 65 -1.92 4.98 15.12
C GLN A 65 -1.97 3.83 16.13
N VAL A 66 -1.14 2.81 15.93
CA VAL A 66 -1.02 1.66 16.83
C VAL A 66 0.45 1.51 17.25
N PRO A 67 0.79 1.67 18.54
CA PRO A 67 2.14 1.52 19.02
C PRO A 67 2.77 0.17 18.65
N LYS A 68 4.07 0.15 18.44
CA LYS A 68 4.81 -1.08 18.10
C LYS A 68 4.76 -2.14 19.20
N ASP A 69 4.64 -1.70 20.44
CA ASP A 69 4.58 -2.49 21.68
C ASP A 69 3.16 -2.62 22.24
N ASP A 70 2.12 -2.41 21.41
CA ASP A 70 0.72 -2.56 21.86
C ASP A 70 0.46 -3.99 22.37
N ALA A 71 0.20 -4.10 23.67
CA ALA A 71 0.00 -5.37 24.37
C ALA A 71 -1.16 -6.23 23.85
N ARG A 72 -2.08 -5.64 23.06
CA ARG A 72 -3.19 -6.36 22.41
C ARG A 72 -2.73 -7.17 21.20
N LEU A 73 -1.50 -6.95 20.73
CA LEU A 73 -0.95 -7.56 19.53
C LEU A 73 0.26 -8.44 19.85
N LYS A 74 0.43 -9.50 19.09
CA LYS A 74 1.67 -10.25 18.97
C LYS A 74 2.27 -9.99 17.59
N THR A 75 3.53 -9.56 17.59
CA THR A 75 4.24 -9.20 16.37
C THR A 75 5.51 -10.03 16.24
N GLU A 76 5.87 -10.41 15.03
CA GLU A 76 7.10 -11.17 14.76
C GLU A 76 7.65 -10.86 13.37
N ARG A 77 8.97 -10.98 13.21
CA ARG A 77 9.61 -11.00 11.88
C ARG A 77 9.69 -12.45 11.45
N VAL A 78 9.23 -12.69 10.22
CA VAL A 78 9.25 -14.03 9.62
C VAL A 78 9.93 -14.00 8.27
N THR A 79 10.50 -15.14 7.89
CA THR A 79 11.07 -15.34 6.54
C THR A 79 10.31 -16.46 5.87
N VAL A 80 9.86 -16.21 4.64
CA VAL A 80 9.04 -17.13 3.85
C VAL A 80 9.86 -17.61 2.66
N PRO A 81 9.89 -18.91 2.35
CA PRO A 81 10.49 -19.43 1.13
C PRO A 81 9.79 -18.87 -0.11
N SER A 82 10.59 -18.42 -1.08
CA SER A 82 10.13 -17.89 -2.37
C SER A 82 11.02 -18.40 -3.52
N PRO A 83 10.94 -19.68 -3.86
CA PRO A 83 11.85 -20.30 -4.81
C PRO A 83 11.71 -19.75 -6.25
N GLN A 84 10.56 -19.22 -6.62
CA GLN A 84 10.32 -18.57 -7.93
C GLN A 84 10.65 -17.06 -7.90
N GLY A 85 10.81 -16.49 -6.71
CA GLY A 85 11.20 -15.10 -6.49
C GLY A 85 12.69 -14.96 -6.19
N ASN A 86 12.99 -14.24 -5.09
CA ASN A 86 14.36 -14.00 -4.65
C ASN A 86 14.92 -15.07 -3.67
N GLY A 87 14.35 -16.28 -3.68
CA GLY A 87 14.69 -17.40 -2.79
C GLY A 87 13.94 -17.33 -1.45
N THR A 88 13.90 -16.18 -0.83
CA THR A 88 13.13 -15.91 0.39
C THR A 88 12.57 -14.49 0.38
N VAL A 89 11.51 -14.27 1.17
CA VAL A 89 11.00 -12.93 1.48
C VAL A 89 10.81 -12.79 2.98
N GLY A 90 11.43 -11.76 3.57
CA GLY A 90 11.22 -11.37 4.96
C GLY A 90 9.93 -10.56 5.09
N GLY A 91 9.37 -10.48 6.31
CA GLY A 91 8.19 -9.65 6.53
C GLY A 91 7.81 -9.52 7.99
N TYR A 92 6.77 -8.74 8.23
CA TYR A 92 6.21 -8.42 9.55
C TYR A 92 4.84 -9.07 9.70
N LEU A 93 4.73 -10.02 10.62
CA LEU A 93 3.49 -10.73 10.94
C LEU A 93 2.90 -10.15 12.22
N VAL A 94 1.61 -9.84 12.18
CA VAL A 94 0.87 -9.26 13.29
C VAL A 94 -0.42 -10.06 13.51
N ARG A 95 -0.76 -10.34 14.77
CA ARG A 95 -2.02 -10.98 15.14
C ARG A 95 -2.48 -10.51 16.52
N PRO A 96 -3.76 -10.64 16.87
CA PRO A 96 -4.22 -10.42 18.23
C PRO A 96 -3.44 -11.30 19.22
N ALA A 97 -3.02 -10.72 20.35
CA ALA A 97 -2.23 -11.44 21.37
C ALA A 97 -2.99 -12.62 21.99
N ASN A 98 -4.30 -12.45 22.18
CA ASN A 98 -5.20 -13.42 22.83
C ASN A 98 -6.16 -14.09 21.85
N ALA A 99 -5.72 -14.36 20.61
CA ALA A 99 -6.56 -15.04 19.64
C ALA A 99 -6.87 -16.47 20.06
N ALA A 100 -8.17 -16.79 20.16
CA ALA A 100 -8.64 -18.16 20.35
C ALA A 100 -8.97 -18.76 18.97
N GLY A 101 -8.16 -19.73 18.52
CA GLY A 101 -8.39 -20.41 17.25
C GLY A 101 -7.72 -19.78 16.04
N LYS A 102 -8.22 -20.17 14.84
CA LYS A 102 -7.67 -19.72 13.57
C LYS A 102 -8.16 -18.32 13.21
N LEU A 103 -7.31 -17.55 12.59
CA LEU A 103 -7.61 -16.17 12.15
C LEU A 103 -7.70 -16.08 10.63
N PRO A 104 -8.60 -15.25 10.09
CA PRO A 104 -8.54 -14.87 8.68
C PRO A 104 -7.28 -14.04 8.39
N GLY A 105 -6.63 -14.29 7.24
CA GLY A 105 -5.37 -13.65 6.88
C GLY A 105 -5.56 -12.41 6.01
N ILE A 106 -4.73 -11.38 6.20
CA ILE A 106 -4.62 -10.24 5.27
C ILE A 106 -3.16 -10.05 4.90
N LEU A 107 -2.86 -10.12 3.59
CA LEU A 107 -1.57 -9.69 3.06
C LEU A 107 -1.57 -8.16 2.91
N VAL A 108 -0.57 -7.48 3.47
CA VAL A 108 -0.43 -6.01 3.38
C VAL A 108 0.76 -5.68 2.49
N VAL A 109 0.51 -5.13 1.31
CA VAL A 109 1.56 -4.88 0.31
C VAL A 109 1.96 -3.41 0.32
N HIS A 110 3.26 -3.19 0.51
CA HIS A 110 3.87 -1.87 0.65
C HIS A 110 3.92 -1.06 -0.65
N GLU A 111 4.18 0.23 -0.52
CA GLU A 111 4.48 1.15 -1.61
C GLU A 111 5.89 0.88 -2.20
N ASN A 112 6.43 1.76 -3.03
CA ASN A 112 7.74 1.62 -3.69
C ASN A 112 8.93 1.99 -2.79
N ARG A 113 8.85 1.68 -1.49
CA ARG A 113 9.90 1.94 -0.48
C ARG A 113 10.26 0.72 0.35
N GLY A 114 9.66 -0.44 0.09
CA GLY A 114 9.75 -1.59 0.97
C GLY A 114 8.86 -1.44 2.21
N LEU A 115 9.08 -2.30 3.18
CA LEU A 115 8.29 -2.37 4.42
C LEU A 115 8.71 -1.26 5.39
N ASN A 116 8.15 -0.09 5.20
CA ASN A 116 8.39 1.08 6.05
C ASN A 116 7.45 1.11 7.29
N PRO A 117 7.68 2.04 8.26
CA PRO A 117 6.87 2.12 9.48
C PRO A 117 5.37 2.35 9.24
N TYR A 118 4.97 3.02 8.16
CA TYR A 118 3.56 3.21 7.79
C TYR A 118 2.86 1.87 7.49
N ILE A 119 3.48 1.02 6.68
CA ILE A 119 2.92 -0.29 6.32
C ILE A 119 2.88 -1.23 7.53
N GLU A 120 3.89 -1.18 8.40
CA GLU A 120 3.86 -1.91 9.66
C GLU A 120 2.69 -1.48 10.56
N ASP A 121 2.41 -0.18 10.60
CA ASP A 121 1.28 0.35 11.37
C ASP A 121 -0.07 -0.08 10.77
N VAL A 122 -0.22 -0.08 9.43
CA VAL A 122 -1.40 -0.64 8.76
C VAL A 122 -1.60 -2.12 9.13
N ALA A 123 -0.53 -2.92 9.19
CA ALA A 123 -0.62 -4.31 9.61
C ALA A 123 -1.09 -4.43 11.07
N ARG A 124 -0.62 -3.55 11.98
CA ARG A 124 -1.09 -3.51 13.38
C ARG A 124 -2.55 -3.09 13.48
N ARG A 125 -3.00 -2.08 12.70
CA ARG A 125 -4.43 -1.70 12.63
C ARG A 125 -5.30 -2.90 12.27
N LEU A 126 -4.91 -3.70 11.29
CA LEU A 126 -5.63 -4.93 10.89
C LEU A 126 -5.57 -6.01 11.98
N GLY A 127 -4.43 -6.14 12.68
CA GLY A 127 -4.30 -7.02 13.83
C GLY A 127 -5.31 -6.69 14.94
N LEU A 128 -5.49 -5.41 15.27
CA LEU A 128 -6.51 -4.97 16.23
C LEU A 128 -7.94 -5.25 15.78
N LEU A 129 -8.18 -5.34 14.48
CA LEU A 129 -9.47 -5.72 13.90
C LEU A 129 -9.69 -7.25 13.88
N GLY A 130 -8.76 -8.05 14.44
CA GLY A 130 -8.91 -9.50 14.56
C GLY A 130 -8.45 -10.28 13.33
N TYR A 131 -7.60 -9.70 12.48
CA TYR A 131 -6.96 -10.40 11.37
C TYR A 131 -5.54 -10.84 11.74
N MET A 132 -5.07 -11.89 11.08
CA MET A 132 -3.65 -12.18 10.95
C MET A 132 -3.12 -11.38 9.77
N ALA A 133 -2.42 -10.28 10.02
CA ALA A 133 -1.87 -9.41 8.97
C ALA A 133 -0.40 -9.75 8.73
N PHE A 134 -0.05 -10.06 7.48
CA PHE A 134 1.33 -10.26 7.06
C PHE A 134 1.74 -9.20 6.05
N ALA A 135 2.76 -8.42 6.37
CA ALA A 135 3.37 -7.42 5.51
C ALA A 135 4.75 -7.92 5.03
N PRO A 136 4.83 -8.58 3.86
CA PRO A 136 6.11 -8.99 3.28
C PRO A 136 6.90 -7.77 2.80
N ASP A 137 8.22 -7.85 2.90
CA ASP A 137 9.16 -6.83 2.44
C ASP A 137 9.83 -7.26 1.14
N GLY A 138 9.36 -6.75 0.02
CA GLY A 138 9.94 -7.01 -1.30
C GLY A 138 11.40 -6.57 -1.46
N THR A 139 11.93 -5.78 -0.50
CA THR A 139 13.34 -5.36 -0.48
C THR A 139 14.18 -6.13 0.55
N SER A 140 13.61 -7.13 1.23
CA SER A 140 14.27 -7.86 2.32
C SER A 140 15.59 -8.51 1.92
N THR A 141 15.72 -8.97 0.69
CA THR A 141 16.95 -9.59 0.16
C THR A 141 18.08 -8.61 -0.15
N VAL A 142 17.79 -7.32 -0.19
CA VAL A 142 18.76 -6.23 -0.39
C VAL A 142 18.92 -5.33 0.84
N GLY A 143 18.44 -5.80 2.01
CA GLY A 143 18.63 -5.13 3.31
C GLY A 143 17.36 -4.51 3.90
N GLY A 144 16.25 -4.52 3.18
CA GLY A 144 14.97 -3.97 3.66
C GLY A 144 14.94 -2.43 3.70
N TYR A 145 13.93 -1.89 4.37
CA TYR A 145 13.77 -0.43 4.50
C TYR A 145 14.92 0.19 5.33
N PRO A 146 15.73 1.10 4.75
CA PRO A 146 16.95 1.60 5.39
C PRO A 146 16.73 2.79 6.36
N GLY A 147 15.49 3.19 6.62
CA GLY A 147 15.18 4.37 7.44
C GLY A 147 15.32 5.72 6.72
N ASP A 148 15.51 5.71 5.41
CA ASP A 148 15.69 6.89 4.56
C ASP A 148 14.97 6.67 3.23
N GLU A 149 14.12 7.62 2.82
CA GLU A 149 13.24 7.48 1.66
C GLU A 149 13.98 7.45 0.33
N GLU A 150 15.07 8.21 0.20
CA GLU A 150 15.86 8.26 -1.02
C GLU A 150 16.65 6.95 -1.21
N LYS A 151 17.26 6.45 -0.13
CA LYS A 151 17.93 5.15 -0.12
C LYS A 151 16.94 4.01 -0.34
N ALA A 152 15.76 4.09 0.27
CA ALA A 152 14.69 3.10 0.07
C ALA A 152 14.26 3.01 -1.39
N THR A 153 14.08 4.16 -2.07
CA THR A 153 13.79 4.21 -3.50
C THR A 153 14.90 3.59 -4.34
N ALA A 154 16.16 3.91 -4.01
CA ALA A 154 17.31 3.36 -4.72
C ALA A 154 17.37 1.83 -4.57
N LEU A 155 17.22 1.32 -3.34
CA LEU A 155 17.20 -0.13 -3.07
C LEU A 155 16.04 -0.84 -3.79
N PHE A 156 14.84 -0.28 -3.72
CA PHE A 156 13.66 -0.85 -4.38
C PHE A 156 13.87 -1.08 -5.87
N ARG A 157 14.57 -0.15 -6.54
CA ARG A 157 14.89 -0.26 -7.98
C ARG A 157 15.95 -1.31 -8.32
N THR A 158 16.75 -1.76 -7.35
CA THR A 158 17.75 -2.81 -7.57
C THR A 158 17.15 -4.21 -7.58
N VAL A 159 15.94 -4.38 -7.00
CA VAL A 159 15.28 -5.69 -6.97
C VAL A 159 14.62 -5.99 -8.31
N ASP A 160 14.80 -7.20 -8.80
CA ASP A 160 14.08 -7.69 -9.98
C ASP A 160 12.56 -7.67 -9.72
N SER A 161 11.83 -6.87 -10.48
CA SER A 161 10.39 -6.64 -10.30
C SER A 161 9.55 -7.91 -10.52
N ALA A 162 9.98 -8.80 -11.42
CA ALA A 162 9.29 -10.06 -11.67
C ALA A 162 9.48 -11.00 -10.48
N LYS A 163 10.69 -11.14 -9.97
CA LYS A 163 10.99 -11.93 -8.77
C LYS A 163 10.31 -11.37 -7.52
N MET A 164 10.31 -10.05 -7.35
CA MET A 164 9.59 -9.40 -6.24
C MET A 164 8.08 -9.71 -6.31
N THR A 165 7.49 -9.74 -7.51
CA THR A 165 6.09 -10.14 -7.69
C THR A 165 5.87 -11.59 -7.23
N GLN A 166 6.78 -12.51 -7.54
CA GLN A 166 6.73 -13.90 -7.07
C GLN A 166 6.89 -14.01 -5.55
N ASP A 167 7.67 -13.13 -4.93
CA ASP A 167 7.80 -13.07 -3.47
C ASP A 167 6.45 -12.76 -2.80
N PHE A 168 5.67 -11.83 -3.35
CA PHE A 168 4.31 -11.53 -2.84
C PHE A 168 3.35 -12.70 -3.06
N PHE A 169 3.44 -13.41 -4.18
CA PHE A 169 2.62 -14.61 -4.42
C PHE A 169 2.99 -15.73 -3.44
N ALA A 170 4.27 -15.96 -3.21
CA ALA A 170 4.74 -16.93 -2.20
C ALA A 170 4.26 -16.57 -0.80
N ALA A 171 4.36 -15.29 -0.42
CA ALA A 171 3.88 -14.75 0.85
C ALA A 171 2.37 -14.99 1.06
N ALA A 172 1.56 -14.76 0.02
CA ALA A 172 0.11 -15.00 0.08
C ALA A 172 -0.22 -16.49 0.26
N ARG A 173 0.43 -17.37 -0.51
CA ARG A 173 0.26 -18.82 -0.38
C ARG A 173 0.71 -19.34 0.99
N TRP A 174 1.84 -18.82 1.49
CA TRP A 174 2.33 -19.15 2.82
C TRP A 174 1.34 -18.73 3.91
N LEU A 175 0.81 -17.50 3.85
CA LEU A 175 -0.17 -17.01 4.82
C LEU A 175 -1.42 -17.88 4.83
N LYS A 176 -1.94 -18.26 3.64
CA LYS A 176 -3.09 -19.12 3.48
C LYS A 176 -2.88 -20.51 4.07
N ALA A 177 -1.69 -21.08 3.90
CA ALA A 177 -1.35 -22.44 4.32
C ALA A 177 -0.99 -22.56 5.81
N ARG A 178 -0.91 -21.46 6.55
CA ARG A 178 -0.57 -21.51 7.98
C ARG A 178 -1.60 -22.29 8.78
N PRO A 179 -1.16 -23.10 9.77
CA PRO A 179 -2.07 -23.91 10.60
C PRO A 179 -2.99 -23.07 11.50
N ASP A 180 -2.56 -21.83 11.84
CA ASP A 180 -3.31 -20.84 12.63
C ASP A 180 -4.11 -19.85 11.74
N CYS A 181 -4.09 -20.02 10.42
CA CYS A 181 -4.95 -19.31 9.48
C CYS A 181 -6.21 -20.14 9.17
N THR A 182 -7.36 -19.45 8.96
CA THR A 182 -8.61 -20.11 8.52
C THR A 182 -8.52 -20.66 7.10
N GLY A 183 -7.49 -20.29 6.33
CA GLY A 183 -7.37 -20.54 4.90
C GLY A 183 -8.08 -19.50 4.03
N LYS A 184 -8.88 -18.58 4.62
CA LYS A 184 -9.41 -17.41 3.92
C LYS A 184 -8.42 -16.26 4.03
N ILE A 185 -7.96 -15.74 2.90
CA ILE A 185 -7.04 -14.62 2.86
C ILE A 185 -7.56 -13.49 1.98
N GLY A 186 -7.38 -12.25 2.44
CA GLY A 186 -7.50 -11.05 1.63
C GLY A 186 -6.13 -10.42 1.37
N ALA A 187 -6.10 -9.42 0.50
CA ALA A 187 -4.92 -8.59 0.28
C ALA A 187 -5.30 -7.12 0.22
N VAL A 188 -4.50 -6.26 0.84
CA VAL A 188 -4.56 -4.80 0.69
C VAL A 188 -3.20 -4.29 0.26
N GLY A 189 -3.18 -3.32 -0.64
CA GLY A 189 -1.93 -2.73 -1.11
C GLY A 189 -2.08 -1.28 -1.53
N PHE A 190 -0.98 -0.55 -1.42
CA PHE A 190 -0.93 0.89 -1.62
C PHE A 190 0.05 1.21 -2.74
N CYS A 191 -0.30 2.08 -3.69
CA CYS A 191 0.55 2.47 -4.81
C CYS A 191 1.03 1.24 -5.61
N TYR A 192 2.33 0.95 -5.62
CA TYR A 192 2.90 -0.28 -6.17
C TYR A 192 2.18 -1.51 -5.65
N GLY A 193 1.93 -1.55 -4.33
CA GLY A 193 1.22 -2.65 -3.67
C GLY A 193 -0.23 -2.80 -4.13
N GLY A 194 -0.91 -1.72 -4.50
CA GLY A 194 -2.23 -1.79 -5.13
C GLY A 194 -2.19 -2.49 -6.48
N GLY A 195 -1.13 -2.26 -7.25
CA GLY A 195 -0.85 -3.01 -8.49
C GLY A 195 -0.58 -4.50 -8.23
N ILE A 196 0.15 -4.82 -7.16
CA ILE A 196 0.39 -6.21 -6.73
C ILE A 196 -0.91 -6.89 -6.30
N VAL A 197 -1.85 -6.19 -5.62
CA VAL A 197 -3.16 -6.78 -5.29
C VAL A 197 -3.93 -7.19 -6.55
N ASN A 198 -3.92 -6.38 -7.59
CA ASN A 198 -4.51 -6.76 -8.88
C ASN A 198 -3.84 -7.99 -9.48
N LYS A 199 -2.49 -8.07 -9.43
CA LYS A 199 -1.74 -9.27 -9.88
C LYS A 199 -2.04 -10.50 -9.02
N LEU A 200 -2.20 -10.34 -7.70
CA LEU A 200 -2.61 -11.43 -6.81
C LEU A 200 -4.01 -11.95 -7.16
N ALA A 201 -4.94 -11.07 -7.52
CA ALA A 201 -6.28 -11.47 -7.94
C ALA A 201 -6.26 -12.28 -9.26
N VAL A 202 -5.35 -11.94 -10.17
CA VAL A 202 -5.11 -12.72 -11.40
C VAL A 202 -4.48 -14.08 -11.10
N GLU A 203 -3.43 -14.09 -10.26
CA GLU A 203 -2.61 -15.27 -9.98
C GLU A 203 -3.32 -16.31 -9.08
N LEU A 204 -4.00 -15.83 -8.04
CA LEU A 204 -4.63 -16.70 -7.07
C LEU A 204 -6.08 -17.06 -7.44
N GLY A 205 -6.70 -16.28 -8.32
CA GLY A 205 -8.08 -16.52 -8.73
C GLY A 205 -9.02 -16.68 -7.53
N PRO A 206 -9.71 -17.86 -7.38
CA PRO A 206 -10.63 -18.10 -6.26
C PRO A 206 -9.93 -18.29 -4.90
N ASP A 207 -8.62 -18.48 -4.88
CA ASP A 207 -7.85 -18.65 -3.64
C ASP A 207 -7.64 -17.34 -2.87
N LEU A 208 -7.86 -16.18 -3.52
CA LEU A 208 -7.96 -14.89 -2.88
C LEU A 208 -9.43 -14.60 -2.55
N ALA A 209 -9.75 -14.44 -1.27
CA ALA A 209 -11.13 -14.19 -0.83
C ALA A 209 -11.56 -12.72 -1.08
N ALA A 210 -10.62 -11.77 -1.07
CA ALA A 210 -10.88 -10.36 -1.36
C ALA A 210 -9.58 -9.60 -1.70
N GLY A 211 -9.64 -8.65 -2.63
CA GLY A 211 -8.54 -7.74 -2.95
C GLY A 211 -8.95 -6.28 -2.77
N VAL A 212 -8.12 -5.49 -2.08
CA VAL A 212 -8.31 -4.04 -1.91
C VAL A 212 -7.10 -3.28 -2.42
N ALA A 213 -7.27 -2.51 -3.48
CA ALA A 213 -6.18 -1.76 -4.10
C ALA A 213 -6.39 -0.25 -3.93
N PHE A 214 -5.44 0.41 -3.26
CA PHE A 214 -5.38 1.86 -3.16
C PHE A 214 -4.46 2.41 -4.25
N TYR A 215 -5.00 3.27 -5.10
CA TYR A 215 -4.28 3.99 -6.18
C TYR A 215 -3.23 3.12 -6.90
N GLY A 216 -3.59 1.89 -7.20
CA GLY A 216 -2.71 0.90 -7.83
C GLY A 216 -2.93 0.75 -9.32
N ALA A 217 -1.88 0.33 -10.03
CA ALA A 217 -1.94 0.02 -11.46
C ALA A 217 -2.90 -1.14 -11.75
N GLN A 218 -3.65 -1.05 -12.85
CA GLN A 218 -4.58 -2.06 -13.30
C GLN A 218 -3.95 -2.96 -14.37
N PRO A 219 -4.31 -4.27 -14.42
CA PRO A 219 -3.98 -5.12 -15.55
C PRO A 219 -4.73 -4.63 -16.80
N THR A 220 -4.08 -4.77 -17.96
CA THR A 220 -4.65 -4.34 -19.24
C THR A 220 -4.95 -5.50 -20.19
N ALA A 221 -4.34 -6.67 -19.96
CA ALA A 221 -4.54 -7.85 -20.78
C ALA A 221 -5.90 -8.50 -20.46
N PRO A 222 -6.80 -8.66 -21.44
CA PRO A 222 -8.12 -9.26 -21.21
C PRO A 222 -8.04 -10.68 -20.65
N GLU A 223 -7.06 -11.46 -21.08
CA GLU A 223 -6.80 -12.83 -20.60
C GLU A 223 -6.42 -12.89 -19.12
N ASP A 224 -5.77 -11.86 -18.59
CA ASP A 224 -5.48 -11.77 -17.16
C ASP A 224 -6.71 -11.32 -16.37
N ILE A 225 -7.45 -10.34 -16.88
CA ILE A 225 -8.68 -9.88 -16.23
C ILE A 225 -9.71 -11.02 -16.13
N ALA A 226 -9.79 -11.90 -17.11
CA ALA A 226 -10.69 -13.06 -17.11
C ALA A 226 -10.39 -14.08 -16.00
N LYS A 227 -9.15 -14.11 -15.48
CA LYS A 227 -8.73 -14.98 -14.37
C LYS A 227 -9.19 -14.47 -13.00
N ILE A 228 -9.55 -13.19 -12.88
CA ILE A 228 -9.96 -12.58 -11.62
C ILE A 228 -11.30 -13.18 -11.18
N LYS A 229 -11.29 -13.84 -10.02
CA LYS A 229 -12.47 -14.43 -9.37
C LYS A 229 -12.74 -13.82 -8.00
N ALA A 230 -11.69 -13.26 -7.37
CA ALA A 230 -11.81 -12.56 -6.11
C ALA A 230 -12.64 -11.27 -6.28
N PRO A 231 -13.54 -10.95 -5.34
CA PRO A 231 -14.12 -9.61 -5.27
C PRO A 231 -13.02 -8.58 -5.06
N LEU A 232 -13.14 -7.43 -5.77
CA LEU A 232 -12.20 -6.32 -5.72
C LEU A 232 -12.85 -5.04 -5.22
N LEU A 233 -12.16 -4.34 -4.35
CA LEU A 233 -12.46 -2.97 -3.92
C LEU A 233 -11.29 -2.06 -4.32
N LEU A 234 -11.60 -1.01 -5.08
CA LEU A 234 -10.59 -0.17 -5.71
C LEU A 234 -10.78 1.28 -5.28
N HIS A 235 -9.74 1.88 -4.71
CA HIS A 235 -9.75 3.26 -4.21
C HIS A 235 -8.84 4.12 -5.07
N TYR A 236 -9.41 5.10 -5.76
CA TYR A 236 -8.73 5.98 -6.69
C TYR A 236 -8.75 7.43 -6.21
N ALA A 237 -7.68 8.17 -6.49
CA ALA A 237 -7.56 9.59 -6.20
C ALA A 237 -7.92 10.40 -7.46
N ALA A 238 -8.84 11.37 -7.38
CA ALA A 238 -9.28 12.13 -8.54
C ALA A 238 -8.15 12.92 -9.21
N LEU A 239 -7.16 13.39 -8.43
CA LEU A 239 -6.00 14.12 -8.94
C LEU A 239 -4.86 13.22 -9.48
N ASP A 240 -5.02 11.90 -9.41
CA ASP A 240 -4.09 10.93 -10.01
C ASP A 240 -4.60 10.48 -11.40
N ALA A 241 -4.52 11.37 -12.37
CA ALA A 241 -5.08 11.14 -13.70
C ALA A 241 -4.49 9.89 -14.39
N GLY A 242 -3.21 9.58 -14.15
CA GLY A 242 -2.51 8.44 -14.76
C GLY A 242 -3.09 7.09 -14.36
N ILE A 243 -3.50 6.93 -13.11
CA ILE A 243 -4.11 5.70 -12.58
C ILE A 243 -5.63 5.77 -12.72
N THR A 244 -6.25 6.85 -12.27
CA THR A 244 -7.72 7.00 -12.22
C THR A 244 -8.34 7.03 -13.60
N GLY A 245 -7.67 7.64 -14.58
CA GLY A 245 -8.15 7.70 -15.98
C GLY A 245 -8.31 6.33 -16.65
N ARG A 246 -7.66 5.29 -16.13
CA ARG A 246 -7.78 3.91 -16.64
C ARG A 246 -8.93 3.12 -16.02
N TRP A 247 -9.53 3.63 -14.93
CA TRP A 247 -10.59 2.92 -14.21
C TRP A 247 -11.80 2.57 -15.07
N PRO A 248 -12.37 3.47 -15.88
CA PRO A 248 -13.57 3.14 -16.69
C PRO A 248 -13.36 1.95 -17.64
N ALA A 249 -12.18 1.85 -18.25
CA ALA A 249 -11.83 0.73 -19.12
C ALA A 249 -11.67 -0.56 -18.32
N TYR A 250 -11.00 -0.50 -17.17
CA TYR A 250 -10.82 -1.65 -16.30
C TYR A 250 -12.16 -2.14 -15.70
N GLU A 251 -13.02 -1.22 -15.26
CA GLU A 251 -14.37 -1.56 -14.78
C GLU A 251 -15.19 -2.30 -15.86
N THR A 252 -15.14 -1.80 -17.10
CA THR A 252 -15.80 -2.43 -18.24
C THR A 252 -15.29 -3.85 -18.48
N ALA A 253 -13.96 -4.03 -18.45
CA ALA A 253 -13.35 -5.34 -18.65
C ALA A 253 -13.67 -6.32 -17.50
N LEU A 254 -13.67 -5.86 -16.25
CA LEU A 254 -14.08 -6.67 -15.08
C LEU A 254 -15.53 -7.11 -15.19
N LYS A 255 -16.43 -6.21 -15.56
CA LYS A 255 -17.86 -6.52 -15.80
C LYS A 255 -18.02 -7.57 -16.91
N ALA A 256 -17.31 -7.42 -18.02
CA ALA A 256 -17.33 -8.39 -19.12
C ALA A 256 -16.80 -9.78 -18.71
N ALA A 257 -15.82 -9.82 -17.80
CA ALA A 257 -15.27 -11.05 -17.23
C ALA A 257 -16.17 -11.67 -16.13
N GLY A 258 -17.26 -11.03 -15.76
CA GLY A 258 -18.15 -11.48 -14.67
C GLY A 258 -17.53 -11.33 -13.28
N ALA A 259 -16.49 -10.51 -13.13
CA ALA A 259 -15.83 -10.27 -11.86
C ALA A 259 -16.63 -9.27 -10.99
N THR A 260 -16.67 -9.52 -9.69
CA THR A 260 -17.25 -8.60 -8.70
C THR A 260 -16.24 -7.53 -8.37
N ALA A 261 -16.50 -6.27 -8.74
CA ALA A 261 -15.61 -5.16 -8.43
C ALA A 261 -16.39 -3.88 -8.11
N THR A 262 -15.86 -3.10 -7.20
CA THR A 262 -16.37 -1.77 -6.86
C THR A 262 -15.22 -0.78 -6.81
N GLY A 263 -15.28 0.29 -7.59
CA GLY A 263 -14.30 1.37 -7.57
C GLY A 263 -14.90 2.65 -6.99
N TYR A 264 -14.11 3.37 -6.20
CA TYR A 264 -14.43 4.68 -5.67
C TYR A 264 -13.37 5.68 -6.05
N VAL A 265 -13.78 6.80 -6.62
CA VAL A 265 -12.92 7.96 -6.91
C VAL A 265 -13.16 9.01 -5.82
N TYR A 266 -12.08 9.47 -5.18
CA TYR A 266 -12.14 10.45 -4.09
C TYR A 266 -11.78 11.82 -4.66
N GLU A 267 -12.77 12.71 -4.70
CA GLU A 267 -12.62 14.07 -5.23
C GLU A 267 -11.61 14.89 -4.41
N GLY A 268 -10.76 15.63 -5.12
CA GLY A 268 -9.70 16.46 -4.50
C GLY A 268 -8.53 15.68 -3.89
N ALA A 269 -8.60 14.35 -3.86
CA ALA A 269 -7.53 13.53 -3.29
C ALA A 269 -6.37 13.35 -4.29
N ASN A 270 -5.15 13.40 -3.76
CA ASN A 270 -3.91 13.10 -4.48
C ASN A 270 -3.54 11.62 -4.36
N HIS A 271 -2.67 11.14 -5.27
CA HIS A 271 -2.02 9.84 -5.12
C HIS A 271 -1.36 9.72 -3.73
N GLY A 272 -1.61 8.62 -3.03
CA GLY A 272 -1.11 8.44 -1.65
C GLY A 272 -1.99 9.07 -0.57
N PHE A 273 -3.25 9.42 -0.86
CA PHE A 273 -4.15 10.09 0.07
C PHE A 273 -4.40 9.33 1.39
N HIS A 274 -4.20 8.02 1.41
CA HIS A 274 -4.34 7.23 2.63
C HIS A 274 -3.09 7.25 3.51
N ASN A 275 -1.93 7.62 2.97
CA ASN A 275 -0.67 7.62 3.71
C ASN A 275 -0.59 8.82 4.64
N ASP A 276 -0.89 8.59 5.92
CA ASP A 276 -0.94 9.59 6.98
C ASP A 276 0.43 10.07 7.47
N THR A 277 1.53 9.68 6.81
CA THR A 277 2.87 10.22 7.05
C THR A 277 3.19 11.43 6.18
N THR A 278 2.45 11.65 5.09
CA THR A 278 2.77 12.67 4.07
C THR A 278 1.75 13.81 4.03
N PRO A 279 2.10 14.99 3.49
CA PRO A 279 1.15 16.07 3.29
C PRO A 279 0.00 15.75 2.33
N ARG A 280 0.17 14.73 1.46
CA ARG A 280 -0.88 14.28 0.54
C ARG A 280 -2.02 13.52 1.22
N TYR A 281 -1.89 13.24 2.52
CA TYR A 281 -2.95 12.63 3.29
C TYR A 281 -4.22 13.47 3.27
N ASP A 282 -5.31 12.86 2.84
CA ASP A 282 -6.66 13.41 2.95
C ASP A 282 -7.43 12.62 4.00
N GLU A 283 -7.64 13.24 5.16
CA GLU A 283 -8.23 12.57 6.32
C GLU A 283 -9.64 12.04 6.03
N ALA A 284 -10.47 12.82 5.32
CA ALA A 284 -11.85 12.43 5.03
C ALA A 284 -11.90 11.26 4.05
N ALA A 285 -11.14 11.37 2.94
CA ALA A 285 -11.02 10.30 1.95
C ALA A 285 -10.40 9.04 2.55
N ALA A 286 -9.33 9.18 3.35
CA ALA A 286 -8.64 8.06 3.98
C ALA A 286 -9.53 7.31 4.97
N LYS A 287 -10.24 8.02 5.86
CA LYS A 287 -11.17 7.41 6.82
C LYS A 287 -12.31 6.67 6.11
N LEU A 288 -12.89 7.28 5.09
CA LEU A 288 -13.97 6.65 4.32
C LEU A 288 -13.49 5.42 3.55
N ALA A 289 -12.31 5.51 2.91
CA ALA A 289 -11.70 4.39 2.19
C ALA A 289 -11.35 3.25 3.15
N TRP A 290 -10.81 3.57 4.33
CA TRP A 290 -10.49 2.56 5.34
C TRP A 290 -11.75 1.87 5.89
N GLN A 291 -12.81 2.62 6.19
CA GLN A 291 -14.08 2.02 6.63
C GLN A 291 -14.63 1.05 5.58
N ARG A 292 -14.66 1.46 4.31
CA ARG A 292 -15.06 0.59 3.17
C ARG A 292 -14.20 -0.67 3.07
N THR A 293 -12.89 -0.52 3.28
CA THR A 293 -11.93 -1.64 3.30
C THR A 293 -12.24 -2.64 4.40
N VAL A 294 -12.48 -2.16 5.62
CA VAL A 294 -12.81 -3.00 6.79
C VAL A 294 -14.13 -3.73 6.57
N ASP A 295 -15.16 -3.03 6.11
CA ASP A 295 -16.47 -3.63 5.81
C ASP A 295 -16.35 -4.71 4.72
N PHE A 296 -15.54 -4.44 3.70
CA PHE A 296 -15.28 -5.38 2.62
C PHE A 296 -14.58 -6.65 3.11
N PHE A 297 -13.54 -6.51 3.93
CA PHE A 297 -12.88 -7.67 4.52
C PHE A 297 -13.75 -8.41 5.52
N ASN A 298 -14.56 -7.72 6.30
CA ASN A 298 -15.53 -8.37 7.20
C ASN A 298 -16.50 -9.24 6.39
N LYS A 299 -16.97 -8.76 5.24
CA LYS A 299 -17.91 -9.48 4.37
C LYS A 299 -17.29 -10.72 3.71
N TYR A 300 -16.08 -10.59 3.17
CA TYR A 300 -15.55 -11.62 2.27
C TYR A 300 -14.47 -12.50 2.91
N VAL A 301 -13.79 -12.03 3.94
CA VAL A 301 -12.65 -12.75 4.55
C VAL A 301 -13.00 -13.29 5.92
N LYS A 302 -13.82 -12.60 6.73
CA LYS A 302 -14.31 -13.13 8.01
C LYS A 302 -15.58 -13.96 7.86
N GLY A 303 -16.47 -13.55 6.98
CA GLY A 303 -17.83 -14.04 6.79
C GLY A 303 -18.02 -15.43 6.27
#